data_7d094a583b241e8e7d9f3d95dcbc8b39
#
_entry.id   7d094a583b241e8e7d9f3d95dcbc8b39
#
_cell.length_a   1.000
_cell.length_b   1.000
_cell.length_c   1.000
_cell.angle_alpha   90.00
_cell.angle_beta   90.00
_cell.angle_gamma   90.00
#
_symmetry.space_group_name_H-M   'P 1'
#
loop_
_entity.id
_entity.type
_entity.pdbx_description
1 polymer ?
#
loop_
_entity_poly.entity_id
_entity_poly.type
_entity_poly.pdbx_seq_one_letter_code
_entity_poly.pdbx_strand_id
1 'polypeptide(L)'
;MHLYVKDNMIIKGEKIMEKSKVYFTRQITPEAMITMYEAMGVKLSGKVAVKVHSGEVGNQNFIRPSFMKPIIDYVEGTIVECNTAYEGKRNTTKEHWETMKLHGWTDIADVDIMDEEGEMELPVENGHHLKVNYVGEHMKKYDSMLVLSHFKGHPMGGFGGALKNISIGIASSHGKAHIHGAGVAEHIWSADHNEFLESMADASESIVRYFKENIVYINVMCNMSVDCDCCAEAEDPAIADIGILCSTDPVALDQACIDIVYASNDPGKPHLLERIESRNGVHTIEAAAALNIGNRDYDFIDLSNH
;
A
#
# COMPACT_ATOMS: atom_id res chain seq x y z
N MET A 1 33.80 -48.36 -19.68
CA MET A 1 32.39 -48.13 -19.87
C MET A 1 31.71 -48.31 -18.50
N HIS A 2 31.67 -47.24 -17.71
CA HIS A 2 31.01 -47.24 -16.40
C HIS A 2 29.93 -46.15 -16.41
N LEU A 3 28.70 -46.58 -16.44
CA LEU A 3 27.51 -45.76 -16.28
C LEU A 3 27.37 -45.41 -14.78
N TYR A 4 27.48 -44.12 -14.46
CA TYR A 4 27.05 -43.61 -13.17
C TYR A 4 25.56 -43.26 -13.30
N VAL A 5 24.71 -44.04 -12.67
CA VAL A 5 23.31 -43.66 -12.38
C VAL A 5 23.35 -42.80 -11.14
N LYS A 6 23.03 -41.51 -11.28
CA LYS A 6 22.73 -40.65 -10.12
C LYS A 6 21.32 -40.92 -9.67
N ASP A 7 21.20 -41.38 -8.45
CA ASP A 7 19.95 -41.58 -7.75
C ASP A 7 19.13 -40.28 -7.71
N ASN A 8 17.92 -40.36 -8.26
CA ASN A 8 16.88 -39.35 -8.09
C ASN A 8 16.37 -39.42 -6.66
N MET A 9 16.93 -38.60 -5.78
CA MET A 9 16.30 -38.28 -4.52
C MET A 9 15.22 -37.24 -4.82
N ILE A 10 13.96 -37.69 -4.91
CA ILE A 10 12.77 -36.85 -4.94
C ILE A 10 12.62 -36.28 -3.53
N ILE A 11 13.09 -35.06 -3.33
CA ILE A 11 12.70 -34.27 -2.16
C ILE A 11 11.26 -33.84 -2.41
N LYS A 12 10.36 -34.31 -1.58
CA LYS A 12 8.93 -33.95 -1.62
C LYS A 12 8.79 -32.44 -1.48
N GLY A 13 8.40 -31.77 -2.59
CA GLY A 13 7.40 -30.72 -2.56
C GLY A 13 7.73 -29.42 -1.84
N GLU A 14 8.89 -28.79 -2.03
CA GLU A 14 8.92 -27.33 -2.00
C GLU A 14 8.48 -26.87 -3.40
N LYS A 15 7.27 -26.34 -3.49
CA LYS A 15 6.80 -25.60 -4.64
C LYS A 15 7.70 -24.37 -4.71
N ILE A 16 8.69 -24.35 -5.60
CA ILE A 16 9.46 -23.13 -5.88
C ILE A 16 8.40 -22.11 -6.32
N MET A 17 8.08 -21.17 -5.45
CA MET A 17 7.20 -20.05 -5.83
C MET A 17 7.95 -19.26 -6.88
N GLU A 18 7.34 -19.03 -8.03
CA GLU A 18 7.89 -18.15 -9.05
C GLU A 18 8.08 -16.76 -8.42
N LYS A 19 9.23 -16.12 -8.69
CA LYS A 19 9.51 -14.79 -8.16
C LYS A 19 8.49 -13.79 -8.69
N SER A 20 8.04 -12.92 -7.82
CA SER A 20 7.15 -11.84 -8.20
C SER A 20 7.90 -10.80 -9.04
N LYS A 21 7.25 -10.23 -10.04
CA LYS A 21 7.85 -9.18 -10.89
C LYS A 21 7.56 -7.82 -10.29
N VAL A 22 8.61 -6.99 -10.18
CA VAL A 22 8.50 -5.58 -9.84
C VAL A 22 9.05 -4.77 -11.00
N TYR A 23 8.20 -3.97 -11.60
CA TYR A 23 8.57 -3.05 -12.68
C TYR A 23 8.93 -1.69 -12.09
N PHE A 24 9.90 -1.03 -12.70
CA PHE A 24 10.41 0.26 -12.26
C PHE A 24 10.59 1.21 -13.43
N THR A 25 10.33 2.50 -13.22
CA THR A 25 10.76 3.58 -14.10
C THR A 25 11.19 4.80 -13.30
N ARG A 26 12.22 5.49 -13.79
CA ARG A 26 12.66 6.81 -13.26
C ARG A 26 11.75 7.95 -13.68
N GLN A 27 10.91 7.73 -14.68
CA GLN A 27 10.01 8.75 -15.20
C GLN A 27 8.82 8.91 -14.25
N ILE A 28 8.73 10.06 -13.56
CA ILE A 28 7.62 10.39 -12.67
C ILE A 28 6.67 11.29 -13.43
N THR A 29 5.87 10.70 -14.31
CA THR A 29 4.84 11.37 -15.09
C THR A 29 3.53 10.60 -15.05
N PRO A 30 2.39 11.27 -15.28
CA PRO A 30 1.10 10.59 -15.37
C PRO A 30 1.07 9.47 -16.42
N GLU A 31 1.70 9.68 -17.56
CA GLU A 31 1.78 8.71 -18.67
C GLU A 31 2.62 7.50 -18.29
N ALA A 32 3.69 7.71 -17.53
CA ALA A 32 4.52 6.61 -17.03
C ALA A 32 3.72 5.66 -16.16
N MET A 33 2.76 6.12 -15.34
CA MET A 33 1.89 5.23 -14.57
C MET A 33 1.06 4.31 -15.45
N ILE A 34 0.54 4.81 -16.58
CA ILE A 34 -0.20 3.97 -17.53
C ILE A 34 0.73 2.92 -18.14
N THR A 35 1.92 3.33 -18.61
CA THR A 35 2.93 2.41 -19.14
C THR A 35 3.31 1.33 -18.13
N MET A 36 3.47 1.70 -16.86
CA MET A 36 3.78 0.78 -15.78
C MET A 36 2.63 -0.20 -15.52
N TYR A 37 1.38 0.28 -15.52
CA TYR A 37 0.19 -0.56 -15.39
C TYR A 37 0.10 -1.57 -16.54
N GLU A 38 0.30 -1.13 -17.79
CA GLU A 38 0.27 -2.02 -18.98
C GLU A 38 1.38 -3.07 -18.92
N ALA A 39 2.57 -2.72 -18.43
CA ALA A 39 3.70 -3.65 -18.31
C ALA A 39 3.42 -4.84 -17.39
N MET A 40 2.52 -4.68 -16.40
CA MET A 40 2.11 -5.81 -15.55
C MET A 40 1.32 -6.87 -16.30
N GLY A 41 0.73 -6.55 -17.46
CA GLY A 41 -0.05 -7.47 -18.28
C GLY A 41 -1.37 -7.92 -17.65
N VAL A 42 -1.82 -7.21 -16.61
CA VAL A 42 -3.09 -7.47 -15.92
C VAL A 42 -4.10 -6.40 -16.31
N LYS A 43 -5.33 -6.82 -16.58
CA LYS A 43 -6.44 -5.90 -16.84
C LYS A 43 -7.46 -6.02 -15.72
N LEU A 44 -7.61 -4.95 -14.96
CA LEU A 44 -8.71 -4.82 -14.00
C LEU A 44 -10.05 -4.76 -14.75
N SER A 45 -11.06 -5.39 -14.20
CA SER A 45 -12.37 -5.53 -14.83
C SER A 45 -13.50 -5.27 -13.84
N GLY A 46 -14.71 -5.06 -14.38
CA GLY A 46 -15.87 -4.71 -13.56
C GLY A 46 -15.76 -3.28 -13.03
N LYS A 47 -16.35 -3.03 -11.87
CA LYS A 47 -16.26 -1.74 -11.18
C LYS A 47 -14.91 -1.64 -10.45
N VAL A 48 -14.07 -0.72 -10.87
CA VAL A 48 -12.71 -0.56 -10.35
C VAL A 48 -12.67 0.45 -9.21
N ALA A 49 -12.23 0.03 -8.03
CA ALA A 49 -11.84 0.94 -6.95
C ALA A 49 -10.41 1.44 -7.18
N VAL A 50 -10.18 2.75 -7.09
CA VAL A 50 -8.83 3.32 -7.10
C VAL A 50 -8.52 3.84 -5.69
N LYS A 51 -7.75 3.08 -4.94
CA LYS A 51 -7.37 3.46 -3.58
C LYS A 51 -6.19 4.43 -3.61
N VAL A 52 -6.43 5.62 -3.11
CA VAL A 52 -5.43 6.69 -2.98
C VAL A 52 -5.15 7.01 -1.50
N HIS A 53 -4.22 7.93 -1.25
CA HIS A 53 -4.13 8.68 0.00
C HIS A 53 -4.45 10.13 -0.31
N SER A 54 -5.60 10.61 0.16
CA SER A 54 -6.15 11.92 -0.20
C SER A 54 -5.37 13.11 0.38
N GLY A 55 -4.51 12.87 1.37
CA GLY A 55 -3.78 13.89 2.13
C GLY A 55 -4.62 14.51 3.24
N GLU A 56 -3.98 14.87 4.37
CA GLU A 56 -4.60 15.68 5.42
C GLU A 56 -4.56 17.15 5.02
N VAL A 57 -5.52 17.93 5.49
CA VAL A 57 -5.53 19.39 5.25
C VAL A 57 -4.27 20.03 5.84
N GLY A 58 -3.52 20.76 5.02
CA GLY A 58 -2.23 21.35 5.38
C GLY A 58 -1.02 20.57 4.91
N ASN A 59 -1.14 19.28 4.60
CA ASN A 59 -0.03 18.48 4.08
C ASN A 59 0.40 18.98 2.69
N GLN A 60 1.69 19.25 2.53
CA GLN A 60 2.26 19.76 1.27
C GLN A 60 2.80 18.67 0.34
N ASN A 61 3.02 17.43 0.85
CA ASN A 61 3.76 16.39 0.16
C ASN A 61 2.88 15.38 -0.58
N PHE A 62 1.57 15.27 -0.28
CA PHE A 62 0.70 14.27 -0.90
C PHE A 62 0.66 14.41 -2.43
N ILE A 63 0.52 13.29 -3.13
CA ILE A 63 0.47 13.27 -4.60
C ILE A 63 -0.80 13.92 -5.09
N ARG A 64 -0.65 14.90 -5.99
CA ARG A 64 -1.77 15.74 -6.44
C ARG A 64 -2.74 14.97 -7.35
N PRO A 65 -4.05 15.24 -7.25
CA PRO A 65 -5.06 14.61 -8.09
C PRO A 65 -4.77 14.67 -9.59
N SER A 66 -4.27 15.81 -10.06
CA SER A 66 -3.93 16.00 -11.47
C SER A 66 -2.87 15.02 -11.99
N PHE A 67 -1.96 14.57 -11.12
CA PHE A 67 -0.97 13.55 -11.45
C PHE A 67 -1.58 12.17 -11.57
N MET A 68 -2.56 11.86 -10.71
CA MET A 68 -3.24 10.56 -10.67
C MET A 68 -4.35 10.41 -11.71
N LYS A 69 -4.92 11.55 -12.19
CA LYS A 69 -6.08 11.55 -13.09
C LYS A 69 -5.94 10.62 -14.30
N PRO A 70 -4.84 10.67 -15.10
CA PRO A 70 -4.77 9.86 -16.31
C PRO A 70 -4.85 8.36 -16.09
N ILE A 71 -4.26 7.82 -15.04
CA ILE A 71 -4.39 6.39 -14.72
C ILE A 71 -5.79 6.04 -14.18
N ILE A 72 -6.40 6.96 -13.41
CA ILE A 72 -7.79 6.79 -12.93
C ILE A 72 -8.75 6.74 -14.11
N ASP A 73 -8.61 7.67 -15.06
CA ASP A 73 -9.40 7.68 -16.30
C ASP A 73 -9.16 6.40 -17.13
N TYR A 74 -7.90 5.96 -17.23
CA TYR A 74 -7.50 4.78 -18.01
C TYR A 74 -8.17 3.49 -17.52
N VAL A 75 -8.32 3.32 -16.20
CA VAL A 75 -8.99 2.16 -15.62
C VAL A 75 -10.49 2.38 -15.38
N GLU A 76 -11.02 3.54 -15.77
CA GLU A 76 -12.41 3.95 -15.52
C GLU A 76 -12.81 3.78 -14.03
N GLY A 77 -11.90 4.20 -13.14
CA GLY A 77 -12.00 3.92 -11.72
C GLY A 77 -12.74 4.96 -10.90
N THR A 78 -13.30 4.53 -9.77
CA THR A 78 -13.82 5.39 -8.70
C THR A 78 -12.76 5.53 -7.61
N ILE A 79 -12.45 6.75 -7.21
CA ILE A 79 -11.52 7.02 -6.09
C ILE A 79 -12.18 6.56 -4.80
N VAL A 80 -11.45 5.75 -4.00
CA VAL A 80 -11.95 5.24 -2.73
C VAL A 80 -11.05 5.61 -1.56
N GLU A 81 -11.67 5.97 -0.44
CA GLU A 81 -11.04 6.26 0.85
C GLU A 81 -11.94 5.79 2.00
N CYS A 82 -11.39 5.78 3.22
CA CYS A 82 -12.15 5.59 4.46
C CYS A 82 -11.75 6.63 5.50
N ASN A 83 -12.68 6.98 6.39
CA ASN A 83 -12.48 7.93 7.47
C ASN A 83 -11.31 7.52 8.39
N THR A 84 -10.65 8.49 9.01
CA THR A 84 -9.57 8.21 9.98
C THR A 84 -10.15 7.88 11.37
N ALA A 85 -9.34 7.20 12.20
CA ALA A 85 -9.70 6.83 13.58
C ALA A 85 -9.22 7.85 14.64
N TYR A 86 -8.57 8.92 14.21
CA TYR A 86 -7.98 9.94 15.06
C TYR A 86 -8.36 11.34 14.58
N GLU A 87 -8.16 12.34 15.43
CA GLU A 87 -8.49 13.73 15.12
C GLU A 87 -7.80 14.22 13.85
N GLY A 88 -8.54 14.96 13.03
CA GLY A 88 -8.12 15.51 11.76
C GLY A 88 -9.33 15.87 10.90
N LYS A 89 -9.08 16.35 9.69
CA LYS A 89 -10.14 16.77 8.76
C LYS A 89 -10.69 15.62 7.89
N ARG A 90 -10.38 14.37 8.28
CA ARG A 90 -10.88 13.15 7.63
C ARG A 90 -11.47 12.16 8.64
N ASN A 91 -11.71 12.58 9.90
CA ASN A 91 -12.25 11.67 10.93
C ASN A 91 -13.77 11.56 10.92
N THR A 92 -14.47 12.47 10.26
CA THR A 92 -15.92 12.38 10.00
C THR A 92 -16.17 12.40 8.50
N THR A 93 -17.17 11.68 8.04
CA THR A 93 -17.56 11.64 6.62
C THR A 93 -17.75 13.04 6.03
N LYS A 94 -18.41 13.93 6.78
CA LYS A 94 -18.64 15.31 6.32
C LYS A 94 -17.32 16.06 6.07
N GLU A 95 -16.41 16.07 7.04
CA GLU A 95 -15.12 16.77 6.92
C GLU A 95 -14.22 16.09 5.89
N HIS A 96 -14.30 14.76 5.75
CA HIS A 96 -13.57 14.02 4.73
C HIS A 96 -14.03 14.42 3.32
N TRP A 97 -15.33 14.54 3.08
CA TRP A 97 -15.87 15.07 1.81
C TRP A 97 -15.39 16.51 1.54
N GLU A 98 -15.34 17.36 2.58
CA GLU A 98 -14.81 18.72 2.47
C GLU A 98 -13.30 18.70 2.10
N THR A 99 -12.52 17.79 2.68
CA THR A 99 -11.10 17.58 2.36
C THR A 99 -10.92 17.08 0.92
N MET A 100 -11.72 16.10 0.47
CA MET A 100 -11.67 15.61 -0.91
C MET A 100 -11.92 16.73 -1.93
N LYS A 101 -12.91 17.60 -1.66
CA LYS A 101 -13.17 18.78 -2.47
C LYS A 101 -12.04 19.79 -2.42
N LEU A 102 -11.54 20.13 -1.22
CA LEU A 102 -10.48 21.10 -1.04
C LEU A 102 -9.21 20.71 -1.80
N HIS A 103 -8.88 19.43 -1.82
CA HIS A 103 -7.71 18.91 -2.51
C HIS A 103 -7.94 18.69 -4.03
N GLY A 104 -9.18 18.80 -4.51
CA GLY A 104 -9.52 18.67 -5.93
C GLY A 104 -9.74 17.22 -6.40
N TRP A 105 -9.90 16.25 -5.49
CA TRP A 105 -10.18 14.86 -5.87
C TRP A 105 -11.52 14.71 -6.56
N THR A 106 -12.55 15.44 -6.09
CA THR A 106 -13.90 15.42 -6.69
C THR A 106 -13.97 16.09 -8.07
N ASP A 107 -12.93 16.81 -8.47
CA ASP A 107 -12.88 17.50 -9.78
C ASP A 107 -12.36 16.59 -10.89
N ILE A 108 -11.76 15.44 -10.51
CA ILE A 108 -11.08 14.57 -11.47
C ILE A 108 -11.78 13.25 -11.73
N ALA A 109 -12.52 12.70 -10.78
CA ALA A 109 -13.27 11.45 -10.89
C ALA A 109 -14.35 11.36 -9.81
N ASP A 110 -15.20 10.32 -9.92
CA ASP A 110 -16.10 9.94 -8.84
C ASP A 110 -15.33 9.53 -7.59
N VAL A 111 -15.83 9.89 -6.42
CA VAL A 111 -15.25 9.61 -5.11
C VAL A 111 -16.25 8.83 -4.27
N ASP A 112 -15.75 7.87 -3.50
CA ASP A 112 -16.53 7.07 -2.56
C ASP A 112 -15.78 6.97 -1.22
N ILE A 113 -16.35 7.50 -0.14
CA ILE A 113 -15.87 7.27 1.23
C ILE A 113 -16.54 5.99 1.70
N MET A 114 -15.80 4.87 1.57
CA MET A 114 -16.40 3.53 1.64
C MET A 114 -17.05 3.17 2.96
N ASP A 115 -16.69 3.84 4.05
CA ASP A 115 -17.25 3.63 5.39
C ASP A 115 -18.29 4.68 5.80
N GLU A 116 -18.81 5.49 4.85
CA GLU A 116 -19.82 6.52 5.17
C GLU A 116 -21.18 5.96 5.59
N GLU A 117 -21.54 4.78 5.12
CA GLU A 117 -22.80 4.09 5.46
C GLU A 117 -22.61 2.96 6.47
N GLY A 118 -21.34 2.60 6.80
CA GLY A 118 -21.03 1.54 7.73
C GLY A 118 -19.78 0.74 7.34
N GLU A 119 -19.64 -0.41 7.99
CA GLU A 119 -18.51 -1.31 7.79
C GLU A 119 -18.96 -2.74 7.52
N MET A 120 -18.09 -3.53 6.89
CA MET A 120 -18.24 -4.96 6.72
C MET A 120 -17.04 -5.70 7.30
N GLU A 121 -17.27 -6.93 7.71
CA GLU A 121 -16.25 -7.82 8.23
C GLU A 121 -15.62 -8.66 7.12
N LEU A 122 -14.29 -8.67 7.06
CA LEU A 122 -13.55 -9.62 6.26
C LEU A 122 -12.81 -10.58 7.16
N PRO A 123 -12.90 -11.90 6.95
CA PRO A 123 -12.15 -12.87 7.72
C PRO A 123 -10.65 -12.70 7.44
N VAL A 124 -9.85 -12.82 8.50
CA VAL A 124 -8.40 -12.96 8.45
C VAL A 124 -8.08 -14.42 8.79
N GLU A 125 -7.66 -15.18 7.79
CA GLU A 125 -7.57 -16.65 7.94
C GLU A 125 -6.33 -17.09 8.73
N ASN A 126 -5.19 -16.48 8.47
CA ASN A 126 -3.91 -16.87 9.06
C ASN A 126 -3.32 -15.80 10.00
N GLY A 127 -4.09 -14.74 10.30
CA GLY A 127 -3.63 -13.64 11.14
C GLY A 127 -3.17 -14.05 12.53
N HIS A 128 -2.13 -13.40 12.98
CA HIS A 128 -1.58 -13.62 14.32
C HIS A 128 -2.40 -12.89 15.39
N HIS A 129 -2.80 -11.67 15.13
CA HIS A 129 -3.49 -10.78 16.07
C HIS A 129 -4.95 -10.55 15.66
N LEU A 130 -5.22 -10.38 14.38
CA LEU A 130 -6.57 -10.14 13.88
C LEU A 130 -7.23 -11.45 13.42
N LYS A 131 -8.53 -11.56 13.69
CA LYS A 131 -9.40 -12.62 13.12
C LYS A 131 -10.39 -12.06 12.13
N VAL A 132 -10.60 -10.74 12.21
CA VAL A 132 -11.50 -9.97 11.36
C VAL A 132 -10.83 -8.65 11.03
N ASN A 133 -10.95 -8.21 9.79
CA ASN A 133 -10.65 -6.85 9.36
C ASN A 133 -11.96 -6.12 9.08
N TYR A 134 -12.18 -4.98 9.73
CA TYR A 134 -13.35 -4.12 9.52
C TYR A 134 -13.02 -3.10 8.44
N VAL A 135 -13.69 -3.22 7.28
CA VAL A 135 -13.46 -2.38 6.11
C VAL A 135 -14.71 -1.57 5.77
N GLY A 136 -14.57 -0.51 4.98
CA GLY A 136 -15.73 0.25 4.55
C GLY A 136 -16.76 -0.62 3.82
N GLU A 137 -18.05 -0.51 4.17
CA GLU A 137 -19.12 -1.36 3.63
C GLU A 137 -19.21 -1.27 2.10
N HIS A 138 -18.89 -0.11 1.53
CA HIS A 138 -18.95 0.10 0.08
C HIS A 138 -17.89 -0.71 -0.70
N MET A 139 -16.90 -1.30 -0.06
CA MET A 139 -15.93 -2.15 -0.75
C MET A 139 -16.61 -3.28 -1.53
N LYS A 140 -17.76 -3.78 -1.05
CA LYS A 140 -18.57 -4.79 -1.74
C LYS A 140 -19.14 -4.35 -3.10
N LYS A 141 -19.09 -3.04 -3.42
CA LYS A 141 -19.54 -2.48 -4.70
C LYS A 141 -18.51 -2.66 -5.83
N TYR A 142 -17.28 -3.10 -5.51
CA TYR A 142 -16.14 -3.13 -6.44
C TYR A 142 -15.70 -4.56 -6.74
N ASP A 143 -15.39 -4.80 -8.02
CA ASP A 143 -14.94 -6.11 -8.52
C ASP A 143 -13.42 -6.21 -8.55
N SER A 144 -12.73 -5.07 -8.63
CA SER A 144 -11.27 -4.99 -8.71
C SER A 144 -10.73 -3.71 -8.08
N MET A 145 -9.41 -3.68 -7.81
CA MET A 145 -8.78 -2.53 -7.16
C MET A 145 -7.43 -2.17 -7.77
N LEU A 146 -7.24 -0.88 -8.05
CA LEU A 146 -5.93 -0.27 -8.28
C LEU A 146 -5.51 0.47 -7.02
N VAL A 147 -4.37 0.09 -6.44
CA VAL A 147 -3.81 0.72 -5.25
C VAL A 147 -2.72 1.69 -5.66
N LEU A 148 -2.98 3.00 -5.57
CA LEU A 148 -2.03 4.06 -5.85
C LEU A 148 -1.46 4.60 -4.54
N SER A 149 -0.23 4.23 -4.24
CA SER A 149 0.41 4.61 -2.98
C SER A 149 1.50 5.66 -3.21
N HIS A 150 1.52 6.67 -2.36
CA HIS A 150 2.68 7.51 -2.17
C HIS A 150 3.63 6.80 -1.20
N PHE A 151 4.82 6.42 -1.66
CA PHE A 151 5.83 5.82 -0.80
C PHE A 151 6.59 6.92 -0.04
N LYS A 152 6.66 6.82 1.29
CA LYS A 152 7.29 7.81 2.19
C LYS A 152 7.50 7.23 3.59
N GLY A 153 8.14 8.00 4.46
CA GLY A 153 8.19 7.69 5.90
C GLY A 153 6.81 7.69 6.56
N HIS A 154 6.74 7.12 7.76
CA HIS A 154 5.52 7.10 8.57
C HIS A 154 5.84 7.08 10.06
N PRO A 155 5.20 7.93 10.89
CA PRO A 155 5.55 8.07 12.31
C PRO A 155 5.32 6.80 13.14
N MET A 156 4.39 5.92 12.76
CA MET A 156 4.14 4.65 13.46
C MET A 156 4.65 3.44 12.65
N GLY A 157 4.32 3.32 11.37
CA GLY A 157 4.67 2.17 10.56
C GLY A 157 6.09 2.17 9.98
N GLY A 158 6.91 3.21 10.28
CA GLY A 158 8.24 3.39 9.70
C GLY A 158 8.20 3.91 8.27
N PHE A 159 7.40 3.29 7.41
CA PHE A 159 7.10 3.74 6.06
C PHE A 159 5.63 3.53 5.70
N GLY A 160 5.18 4.15 4.63
CA GLY A 160 3.88 3.92 4.00
C GLY A 160 4.07 3.54 2.54
N GLY A 161 3.52 2.41 2.14
CA GLY A 161 3.53 1.85 0.79
C GLY A 161 2.24 1.09 0.52
N ALA A 162 2.30 0.08 -0.35
CA ALA A 162 1.14 -0.72 -0.75
C ALA A 162 0.50 -1.46 0.44
N LEU A 163 1.29 -2.14 1.27
CA LEU A 163 0.78 -2.88 2.44
C LEU A 163 0.02 -1.98 3.40
N LYS A 164 0.57 -0.80 3.73
CA LYS A 164 -0.12 0.15 4.60
C LYS A 164 -1.39 0.70 3.95
N ASN A 165 -1.38 0.92 2.64
CA ASN A 165 -2.52 1.47 1.91
C ASN A 165 -3.69 0.48 1.85
N ILE A 166 -3.42 -0.83 1.71
CA ILE A 166 -4.46 -1.87 1.72
C ILE A 166 -4.87 -2.32 3.12
N SER A 167 -4.06 -2.12 4.16
CA SER A 167 -4.46 -2.37 5.55
C SER A 167 -5.19 -1.16 6.15
N ILE A 168 -4.44 -0.19 6.66
CA ILE A 168 -5.00 1.01 7.31
C ILE A 168 -5.85 1.84 6.33
N GLY A 169 -5.45 1.94 5.05
CA GLY A 169 -6.15 2.79 4.09
C GLY A 169 -7.56 2.33 3.75
N ILE A 170 -7.84 1.02 3.76
CA ILE A 170 -9.14 0.43 3.41
C ILE A 170 -10.01 0.16 4.64
N ALA A 171 -9.39 -0.01 5.80
CA ALA A 171 -10.14 -0.22 7.04
C ALA A 171 -11.09 0.96 7.32
N SER A 172 -12.27 0.67 7.86
CA SER A 172 -13.18 1.69 8.40
C SER A 172 -12.51 2.50 9.52
N SER A 173 -13.13 3.58 9.98
CA SER A 173 -12.61 4.31 11.14
C SER A 173 -12.40 3.38 12.35
N HIS A 174 -13.39 2.53 12.69
CA HIS A 174 -13.26 1.51 13.73
C HIS A 174 -12.18 0.47 13.38
N GLY A 175 -12.15 -0.03 12.14
CA GLY A 175 -11.15 -0.99 11.67
C GLY A 175 -9.71 -0.47 11.79
N LYS A 176 -9.50 0.83 11.52
CA LYS A 176 -8.18 1.45 11.74
C LYS A 176 -7.77 1.40 13.22
N ALA A 177 -8.69 1.73 14.14
CA ALA A 177 -8.43 1.62 15.57
C ALA A 177 -8.14 0.18 15.99
N HIS A 178 -8.90 -0.78 15.44
CA HIS A 178 -8.72 -2.22 15.67
C HIS A 178 -7.33 -2.72 15.23
N ILE A 179 -6.87 -2.31 14.04
CA ILE A 179 -5.54 -2.68 13.53
C ILE A 179 -4.44 -2.03 14.38
N HIS A 180 -4.55 -0.72 14.69
CA HIS A 180 -3.55 -0.02 15.51
C HIS A 180 -3.49 -0.59 16.94
N GLY A 181 -4.61 -1.08 17.45
CA GLY A 181 -4.72 -1.70 18.76
C GLY A 181 -4.44 -3.19 18.79
N ALA A 182 -3.87 -3.77 17.73
CA ALA A 182 -3.56 -5.19 17.63
C ALA A 182 -4.74 -6.10 18.01
N GLY A 183 -5.92 -5.79 17.45
CA GLY A 183 -7.16 -6.53 17.70
C GLY A 183 -8.04 -5.97 18.82
N VAL A 184 -7.61 -4.90 19.49
CA VAL A 184 -8.37 -4.21 20.56
C VAL A 184 -8.43 -2.71 20.26
N ALA A 185 -9.54 -2.22 19.72
CA ALA A 185 -9.65 -0.85 19.23
C ALA A 185 -9.33 0.22 20.29
N GLU A 186 -9.64 -0.05 21.56
CA GLU A 186 -9.34 0.83 22.69
C GLU A 186 -7.83 1.01 22.93
N HIS A 187 -7.01 0.09 22.45
CA HIS A 187 -5.55 0.12 22.57
C HIS A 187 -4.85 0.85 21.41
N ILE A 188 -5.57 1.63 20.60
CA ILE A 188 -5.08 2.32 19.39
C ILE A 188 -3.71 3.04 19.57
N TRP A 189 -3.39 3.49 20.79
CA TRP A 189 -2.13 4.19 21.09
C TRP A 189 -1.25 3.43 22.09
N SER A 190 -1.61 2.24 22.53
CA SER A 190 -0.95 1.51 23.61
C SER A 190 -0.62 0.06 23.32
N ALA A 191 -0.96 -0.44 22.12
CA ALA A 191 -0.57 -1.77 21.68
C ALA A 191 0.96 -1.90 21.54
N ASP A 192 1.47 -3.11 21.67
CA ASP A 192 2.86 -3.39 21.32
C ASP A 192 3.13 -3.02 19.88
N HIS A 193 4.31 -2.44 19.63
CA HIS A 193 4.63 -1.88 18.34
C HIS A 193 4.74 -2.94 17.25
N ASN A 194 5.36 -4.09 17.54
CA ASN A 194 5.47 -5.17 16.57
C ASN A 194 4.11 -5.85 16.32
N GLU A 195 3.29 -6.02 17.36
CA GLU A 195 1.92 -6.54 17.21
C GLU A 195 1.07 -5.63 16.30
N PHE A 196 1.24 -4.30 16.38
CA PHE A 196 0.62 -3.37 15.44
C PHE A 196 1.12 -3.58 14.00
N LEU A 197 2.44 -3.73 13.78
CA LEU A 197 3.00 -3.97 12.45
C LEU A 197 2.51 -5.31 11.86
N GLU A 198 2.45 -6.35 12.67
CA GLU A 198 1.90 -7.66 12.29
C GLU A 198 0.40 -7.58 12.00
N SER A 199 -0.36 -6.78 12.77
CA SER A 199 -1.78 -6.55 12.51
C SER A 199 -2.04 -5.82 11.18
N MET A 200 -1.13 -4.98 10.71
CA MET A 200 -1.21 -4.42 9.35
C MET A 200 -1.04 -5.53 8.29
N ALA A 201 -0.14 -6.48 8.54
CA ALA A 201 0.03 -7.63 7.64
C ALA A 201 -1.23 -8.53 7.65
N ASP A 202 -1.79 -8.81 8.83
CA ASP A 202 -3.03 -9.55 9.00
C ASP A 202 -4.19 -8.90 8.23
N ALA A 203 -4.37 -7.60 8.37
CA ALA A 203 -5.40 -6.86 7.64
C ALA A 203 -5.16 -6.89 6.12
N SER A 204 -3.89 -6.79 5.68
CA SER A 204 -3.53 -6.90 4.26
C SER A 204 -3.90 -8.26 3.68
N GLU A 205 -3.75 -9.35 4.47
CA GLU A 205 -4.15 -10.70 4.04
C GLU A 205 -5.61 -10.75 3.60
N SER A 206 -6.50 -10.18 4.39
CA SER A 206 -7.94 -10.18 4.09
C SER A 206 -8.26 -9.49 2.75
N ILE A 207 -7.56 -8.40 2.43
CA ILE A 207 -7.76 -7.64 1.19
C ILE A 207 -7.20 -8.40 -0.03
N VAL A 208 -5.99 -8.94 0.09
CA VAL A 208 -5.38 -9.74 -0.98
C VAL A 208 -6.25 -10.97 -1.29
N ARG A 209 -6.80 -11.63 -0.26
CA ARG A 209 -7.71 -12.77 -0.43
C ARG A 209 -9.06 -12.38 -1.01
N TYR A 210 -9.57 -11.20 -0.67
CA TYR A 210 -10.85 -10.71 -1.19
C TYR A 210 -10.80 -10.45 -2.69
N PHE A 211 -9.82 -9.69 -3.15
CA PHE A 211 -9.69 -9.31 -4.57
C PHE A 211 -8.94 -10.37 -5.41
N LYS A 212 -8.12 -11.22 -4.78
CA LYS A 212 -7.30 -12.25 -5.46
C LYS A 212 -6.43 -11.63 -6.57
N GLU A 213 -6.56 -12.11 -7.80
CA GLU A 213 -5.86 -11.58 -8.97
C GLU A 213 -6.39 -10.24 -9.51
N ASN A 214 -7.49 -9.73 -8.92
CA ASN A 214 -8.13 -8.49 -9.36
C ASN A 214 -7.64 -7.25 -8.56
N ILE A 215 -6.43 -7.28 -8.06
CA ILE A 215 -5.79 -6.15 -7.38
C ILE A 215 -4.38 -5.94 -7.89
N VAL A 216 -4.01 -4.69 -8.16
CA VAL A 216 -2.66 -4.30 -8.58
C VAL A 216 -2.20 -3.08 -7.82
N TYR A 217 -0.89 -2.90 -7.73
CA TYR A 217 -0.27 -1.90 -6.86
C TYR A 217 0.73 -1.05 -7.62
N ILE A 218 0.69 0.26 -7.40
CA ILE A 218 1.67 1.23 -7.88
C ILE A 218 2.14 2.07 -6.69
N ASN A 219 3.45 2.09 -6.44
CA ASN A 219 4.08 2.98 -5.48
C ASN A 219 4.80 4.11 -6.21
N VAL A 220 4.51 5.35 -5.86
CA VAL A 220 5.20 6.53 -6.39
C VAL A 220 6.18 7.04 -5.34
N MET A 221 7.46 7.04 -5.67
CA MET A 221 8.57 7.45 -4.81
C MET A 221 9.01 8.88 -5.17
N CYS A 222 8.16 9.86 -4.86
CA CYS A 222 8.44 11.30 -4.98
C CYS A 222 7.98 12.03 -3.71
N ASN A 223 8.49 13.22 -3.47
CA ASN A 223 8.18 14.03 -2.28
C ASN A 223 8.29 13.24 -0.97
N MET A 224 9.26 12.34 -0.86
CA MET A 224 9.38 11.38 0.25
C MET A 224 9.86 12.06 1.53
N SER A 225 8.91 12.51 2.36
CA SER A 225 9.14 12.98 3.73
C SER A 225 9.30 11.81 4.69
N VAL A 226 9.85 12.07 5.88
CA VAL A 226 9.80 11.12 7.02
C VAL A 226 8.41 11.01 7.62
N ASP A 227 7.53 11.97 7.32
CA ASP A 227 6.14 12.01 7.78
C ASP A 227 5.17 11.50 6.71
N CYS A 228 4.01 11.07 7.19
CA CYS A 228 2.95 10.59 6.32
C CYS A 228 2.08 11.75 5.83
N ASP A 229 1.43 11.56 4.67
CA ASP A 229 0.40 12.48 4.17
C ASP A 229 -0.80 12.63 5.13
N CYS A 230 -0.89 11.82 6.16
CA CYS A 230 -1.88 11.94 7.23
C CYS A 230 -1.50 12.98 8.30
N CYS A 231 -0.31 13.56 8.24
CA CYS A 231 0.13 14.65 9.10
C CYS A 231 -0.19 15.98 8.42
N ALA A 232 -0.91 16.87 9.11
CA ALA A 232 -1.24 18.20 8.58
C ALA A 232 0.02 19.04 8.36
N GLU A 233 0.98 18.95 9.30
CA GLU A 233 2.28 19.57 9.24
C GLU A 233 3.33 18.47 9.08
N ALA A 234 3.83 18.26 7.86
CA ALA A 234 4.87 17.30 7.55
C ALA A 234 6.19 18.00 7.27
N GLU A 235 7.31 17.33 7.57
CA GLU A 235 8.62 17.80 7.13
C GLU A 235 8.69 17.85 5.60
N ASP A 236 9.61 18.65 5.08
CA ASP A 236 9.92 18.65 3.65
C ASP A 236 10.48 17.28 3.23
N PRO A 237 10.45 16.95 1.91
CA PRO A 237 11.03 15.70 1.41
C PRO A 237 12.47 15.49 1.89
N ALA A 238 12.73 14.33 2.50
CA ALA A 238 14.03 13.98 3.07
C ALA A 238 15.03 13.51 2.01
N ILE A 239 14.55 12.97 0.91
CA ILE A 239 15.33 12.33 -0.16
C ILE A 239 14.78 12.75 -1.52
N ALA A 240 15.63 12.83 -2.52
CA ALA A 240 15.23 13.15 -3.89
C ALA A 240 14.27 12.10 -4.47
N ASP A 241 13.46 12.53 -5.42
CA ASP A 241 12.52 11.67 -6.14
C ASP A 241 13.27 10.54 -6.85
N ILE A 242 12.70 9.34 -6.79
CA ILE A 242 13.34 8.11 -7.30
C ILE A 242 12.67 7.57 -8.55
N GLY A 243 11.34 7.43 -8.54
CA GLY A 243 10.62 6.83 -9.65
C GLY A 243 9.25 6.26 -9.26
N ILE A 244 8.72 5.43 -10.16
CA ILE A 244 7.47 4.70 -9.98
C ILE A 244 7.76 3.21 -10.05
N LEU A 245 7.21 2.44 -9.11
CA LEU A 245 7.25 0.99 -9.12
C LEU A 245 5.83 0.42 -9.18
N CYS A 246 5.68 -0.74 -9.83
CA CYS A 246 4.42 -1.46 -9.81
C CYS A 246 4.61 -2.98 -9.75
N SER A 247 3.62 -3.65 -9.20
CA SER A 247 3.58 -5.12 -9.09
C SER A 247 2.15 -5.61 -8.84
N THR A 248 1.91 -6.88 -9.10
CA THR A 248 0.73 -7.61 -8.61
C THR A 248 0.92 -8.17 -7.20
N ASP A 249 2.09 -7.99 -6.61
CA ASP A 249 2.48 -8.47 -5.29
C ASP A 249 2.86 -7.28 -4.39
N PRO A 250 2.08 -6.97 -3.32
CA PRO A 250 2.34 -5.82 -2.46
C PRO A 250 3.60 -5.98 -1.60
N VAL A 251 3.96 -7.22 -1.26
CA VAL A 251 5.16 -7.55 -0.46
C VAL A 251 6.42 -7.28 -1.28
N ALA A 252 6.46 -7.82 -2.52
CA ALA A 252 7.56 -7.59 -3.45
C ALA A 252 7.73 -6.11 -3.78
N LEU A 253 6.62 -5.40 -3.97
CA LEU A 253 6.62 -3.99 -4.31
C LEU A 253 7.21 -3.13 -3.18
N ASP A 254 6.72 -3.31 -1.95
CA ASP A 254 7.21 -2.55 -0.81
C ASP A 254 8.67 -2.94 -0.47
N GLN A 255 9.04 -4.23 -0.61
CA GLN A 255 10.43 -4.67 -0.46
C GLN A 255 11.36 -3.97 -1.46
N ALA A 256 10.97 -3.90 -2.73
CA ALA A 256 11.76 -3.23 -3.76
C ALA A 256 11.93 -1.72 -3.47
N CYS A 257 10.89 -1.05 -3.00
CA CYS A 257 10.99 0.35 -2.58
C CYS A 257 11.99 0.53 -1.44
N ILE A 258 11.93 -0.32 -0.42
CA ILE A 258 12.88 -0.32 0.71
C ILE A 258 14.31 -0.57 0.22
N ASP A 259 14.54 -1.57 -0.62
CA ASP A 259 15.87 -1.91 -1.16
C ASP A 259 16.46 -0.73 -1.93
N ILE A 260 15.66 -0.01 -2.72
CA ILE A 260 16.10 1.20 -3.45
C ILE A 260 16.48 2.32 -2.49
N VAL A 261 15.70 2.55 -1.41
CA VAL A 261 16.06 3.55 -0.40
C VAL A 261 17.40 3.19 0.26
N TYR A 262 17.59 1.92 0.65
CA TYR A 262 18.87 1.45 1.24
C TYR A 262 20.06 1.58 0.27
N ALA A 263 19.83 1.33 -1.02
CA ALA A 263 20.86 1.45 -2.05
C ALA A 263 21.16 2.90 -2.49
N SER A 264 20.30 3.87 -2.13
CA SER A 264 20.48 5.27 -2.52
C SER A 264 21.76 5.89 -1.96
N ASN A 265 22.37 6.77 -2.74
CA ASN A 265 23.50 7.61 -2.31
C ASN A 265 23.07 9.04 -1.94
N ASP A 266 21.78 9.30 -1.86
CA ASP A 266 21.25 10.61 -1.49
C ASP A 266 21.69 11.02 -0.08
N PRO A 267 22.18 12.24 0.15
CA PRO A 267 22.63 12.70 1.45
C PRO A 267 21.52 12.73 2.51
N GLY A 268 20.25 12.82 2.11
CA GLY A 268 19.10 12.79 3.01
C GLY A 268 18.66 11.37 3.42
N LYS A 269 19.19 10.32 2.76
CA LYS A 269 18.87 8.92 3.07
C LYS A 269 18.92 8.59 4.57
N PRO A 270 19.94 9.00 5.35
CA PRO A 270 20.01 8.64 6.78
C PRO A 270 18.80 9.09 7.58
N HIS A 271 18.18 10.21 7.22
CA HIS A 271 16.99 10.72 7.89
C HIS A 271 15.75 9.85 7.64
N LEU A 272 15.55 9.42 6.38
CA LEU A 272 14.45 8.49 6.05
C LEU A 272 14.70 7.10 6.63
N LEU A 273 15.94 6.59 6.60
CA LEU A 273 16.28 5.29 7.19
C LEU A 273 16.10 5.29 8.70
N GLU A 274 16.48 6.37 9.41
CA GLU A 274 16.22 6.48 10.84
C GLU A 274 14.73 6.31 11.16
N ARG A 275 13.84 6.92 10.38
CA ARG A 275 12.39 6.76 10.55
C ARG A 275 11.97 5.30 10.31
N ILE A 276 12.45 4.68 9.27
CA ILE A 276 12.10 3.29 8.92
C ILE A 276 12.60 2.32 10.00
N GLU A 277 13.85 2.46 10.42
CA GLU A 277 14.52 1.54 11.35
C GLU A 277 14.03 1.75 12.79
N SER A 278 13.89 2.99 13.25
CA SER A 278 13.42 3.29 14.62
C SER A 278 11.99 2.81 14.88
N ARG A 279 11.23 2.57 13.82
CA ARG A 279 9.86 2.02 13.87
C ARG A 279 9.79 0.56 13.44
N ASN A 280 10.93 -0.11 13.27
CA ASN A 280 10.99 -1.50 12.78
C ASN A 280 10.11 -1.72 11.52
N GLY A 281 10.06 -0.73 10.62
CA GLY A 281 9.07 -0.68 9.54
C GLY A 281 9.10 -1.88 8.59
N VAL A 282 10.28 -2.49 8.38
CA VAL A 282 10.45 -3.68 7.52
C VAL A 282 9.71 -4.90 8.09
N HIS A 283 9.44 -4.94 9.38
CA HIS A 283 8.74 -6.04 10.03
C HIS A 283 7.32 -6.29 9.46
N THR A 284 6.63 -5.25 8.99
CA THR A 284 5.33 -5.43 8.28
C THR A 284 5.50 -6.26 7.00
N ILE A 285 6.58 -6.04 6.24
CA ILE A 285 6.89 -6.81 5.03
C ILE A 285 7.19 -8.27 5.40
N GLU A 286 7.96 -8.49 6.47
CA GLU A 286 8.31 -9.82 6.96
C GLU A 286 7.08 -10.60 7.42
N ALA A 287 6.21 -9.96 8.19
CA ALA A 287 4.95 -10.54 8.64
C ALA A 287 4.02 -10.87 7.45
N ALA A 288 3.89 -9.97 6.49
CA ALA A 288 3.08 -10.20 5.29
C ALA A 288 3.61 -11.37 4.44
N ALA A 289 4.93 -11.48 4.28
CA ALA A 289 5.55 -12.62 3.61
C ALA A 289 5.31 -13.94 4.37
N ALA A 290 5.37 -13.93 5.70
CA ALA A 290 5.07 -15.10 6.54
C ALA A 290 3.62 -15.59 6.40
N LEU A 291 2.67 -14.67 6.13
CA LEU A 291 1.27 -15.00 5.81
C LEU A 291 1.07 -15.51 4.38
N ASN A 292 2.12 -15.60 3.57
CA ASN A 292 2.10 -16.02 2.17
C ASN A 292 1.16 -15.18 1.28
N ILE A 293 1.09 -13.88 1.53
CA ILE A 293 0.32 -12.93 0.69
C ILE A 293 1.18 -12.26 -0.37
N GLY A 294 2.47 -12.57 -0.40
CA GLY A 294 3.45 -12.12 -1.37
C GLY A 294 4.84 -12.62 -1.06
N ASN A 295 5.81 -12.22 -1.87
CA ASN A 295 7.17 -12.73 -1.84
C ASN A 295 8.18 -11.58 -1.67
N ARG A 296 9.12 -11.69 -0.74
CA ARG A 296 10.22 -10.72 -0.60
C ARG A 296 11.28 -10.87 -1.70
N ASP A 297 11.33 -12.04 -2.33
CA ASP A 297 12.21 -12.33 -3.46
C ASP A 297 11.48 -11.96 -4.76
N TYR A 298 12.07 -11.08 -5.56
CA TYR A 298 11.43 -10.54 -6.75
C TYR A 298 12.40 -10.41 -7.92
N ASP A 299 11.86 -10.37 -9.14
CA ASP A 299 12.59 -10.01 -10.35
C ASP A 299 12.36 -8.52 -10.64
N PHE A 300 13.45 -7.75 -10.62
CA PHE A 300 13.41 -6.31 -10.89
C PHE A 300 13.54 -6.01 -12.38
N ILE A 301 12.56 -5.32 -12.94
CA ILE A 301 12.47 -5.00 -14.38
C ILE A 301 12.51 -3.48 -14.55
N ASP A 302 13.65 -2.95 -14.95
CA ASP A 302 13.84 -1.51 -15.19
C ASP A 302 13.38 -1.12 -16.60
N LEU A 303 12.34 -0.29 -16.67
CA LEU A 303 11.74 0.24 -17.91
C LEU A 303 12.16 1.68 -18.19
N SER A 304 13.14 2.23 -17.47
CA SER A 304 13.53 3.66 -17.58
C SER A 304 14.08 4.06 -18.96
N ASN A 305 14.47 3.10 -19.77
CA ASN A 305 15.06 3.32 -21.10
C ASN A 305 14.14 2.87 -22.26
N HIS A 306 12.87 2.66 -22.00
CA HIS A 306 11.88 2.23 -22.99
C HIS A 306 10.88 3.32 -23.31
#